data_492a34589345cddac7350d67cd4d9a4c
#
_entry.id   492a34589345cddac7350d67cd4d9a4c
#
_cell.length_a   1.000
_cell.length_b   1.000
_cell.length_c   1.000
_cell.angle_alpha   90.00
_cell.angle_beta   90.00
_cell.angle_gamma   90.00
#
_symmetry.space_group_name_H-M   'P 1'
#
loop_
_entity.id
_entity.type
_entity.pdbx_description
1 polymer ?
#
loop_
_entity_poly.entity_id
_entity_poly.type
_entity_poly.pdbx_seq_one_letter_code
_entity_poly.pdbx_strand_id
1 'polypeptide(L)'
;VRFVGAHPMAGSHKTGAASADVNLFENAYYIFTPSSLTSQDTLEEMRDLLSGLHARFIEIDAKEHDRVTSQISHFPHILASSLMEQTAVYAQEHEMARRFAAGGFRDMTRIAESEPGMWTSILLSNRETILERIEDFKERLDEVGQAISKGDEEQIWNFFNQAREQRQAMEIHKRGGVDSSYNLYVDVPDEEDVILRILELLRGTSLVNIHINEENREDIHGILQISFKNAQDLERAEHLITENTDYTVVIK
;
A
#
# COMPACT_ATOMS: atom_id res chain seq x y z
N VAL A 1 -3.43 16.75 -33.24
CA VAL A 1 -2.76 16.38 -31.98
C VAL A 1 -3.45 15.14 -31.45
N ARG A 2 -2.71 14.07 -31.23
CA ARG A 2 -3.22 12.86 -30.55
C ARG A 2 -3.05 13.05 -29.04
N PHE A 3 -4.08 12.75 -28.27
CA PHE A 3 -4.07 12.85 -26.80
C PHE A 3 -4.62 11.56 -26.19
N VAL A 4 -3.94 11.06 -25.18
CA VAL A 4 -4.39 9.94 -24.36
C VAL A 4 -4.26 10.37 -22.91
N GLY A 5 -5.36 10.38 -22.18
CA GLY A 5 -5.33 10.54 -20.72
C GLY A 5 -4.67 9.34 -20.09
N ALA A 6 -3.78 9.57 -19.13
CA ALA A 6 -3.10 8.48 -18.44
C ALA A 6 -2.71 8.87 -17.00
N HIS A 7 -2.69 7.85 -16.11
CA HIS A 7 -2.36 8.02 -14.71
C HIS A 7 -1.54 6.84 -14.19
N PRO A 8 -0.24 7.01 -13.90
CA PRO A 8 0.52 6.00 -13.17
C PRO A 8 0.10 5.99 -11.69
N MET A 9 -0.41 4.85 -11.21
CA MET A 9 -0.81 4.66 -9.81
C MET A 9 0.42 4.44 -8.92
N ALA A 10 1.39 5.33 -9.03
CA ALA A 10 2.61 5.34 -8.26
C ALA A 10 2.98 6.78 -7.90
N GLY A 11 3.48 6.97 -6.68
CA GLY A 11 3.88 8.29 -6.23
C GLY A 11 4.71 8.20 -4.95
N SER A 12 5.41 9.27 -4.65
CA SER A 12 6.17 9.45 -3.42
C SER A 12 5.72 10.75 -2.73
N HIS A 13 5.82 10.79 -1.40
CA HIS A 13 5.64 12.02 -0.63
C HIS A 13 6.80 13.01 -0.85
N LYS A 14 7.91 12.54 -1.41
CA LYS A 14 9.09 13.37 -1.73
C LYS A 14 8.85 14.12 -3.04
N THR A 15 9.31 15.36 -3.12
CA THR A 15 9.17 16.22 -4.29
C THR A 15 10.51 16.58 -4.91
N GLY A 16 10.48 16.98 -6.18
CA GLY A 16 11.65 17.46 -6.95
C GLY A 16 12.48 16.36 -7.60
N ALA A 17 13.28 16.75 -8.57
CA ALA A 17 14.07 15.85 -9.41
C ALA A 17 15.11 15.03 -8.61
N ALA A 18 15.61 15.56 -7.50
CA ALA A 18 16.55 14.84 -6.63
C ALA A 18 15.93 13.62 -5.92
N SER A 19 14.61 13.52 -5.91
CA SER A 19 13.85 12.41 -5.32
C SER A 19 13.35 11.42 -6.38
N ALA A 20 13.79 11.55 -7.63
CA ALA A 20 13.40 10.64 -8.71
C ALA A 20 13.93 9.22 -8.42
N ASP A 21 13.07 8.24 -8.67
CA ASP A 21 13.42 6.82 -8.58
C ASP A 21 13.13 6.18 -9.94
N VAL A 22 14.14 5.57 -10.54
CA VAL A 22 14.04 4.94 -11.86
C VAL A 22 13.04 3.79 -11.88
N ASN A 23 12.83 3.13 -10.73
CA ASN A 23 11.92 1.99 -10.58
C ASN A 23 10.54 2.40 -10.04
N LEU A 24 10.23 3.70 -9.94
CA LEU A 24 8.98 4.19 -9.34
C LEU A 24 7.72 3.56 -9.93
N PHE A 25 7.73 3.26 -11.23
CA PHE A 25 6.58 2.73 -11.97
C PHE A 25 6.62 1.20 -12.12
N GLU A 26 7.72 0.55 -11.73
CA GLU A 26 7.87 -0.90 -11.86
C GLU A 26 6.76 -1.63 -11.10
N ASN A 27 6.04 -2.55 -11.79
CA ASN A 27 4.87 -3.28 -11.30
C ASN A 27 3.67 -2.42 -10.84
N ALA A 28 3.73 -1.09 -10.98
CA ALA A 28 2.60 -0.23 -10.70
C ALA A 28 1.56 -0.29 -11.84
N TYR A 29 0.30 -0.06 -11.52
CA TYR A 29 -0.69 0.16 -12.55
C TYR A 29 -0.45 1.48 -13.25
N TYR A 30 -0.43 1.45 -14.58
CA TYR A 30 -0.40 2.63 -15.44
C TYR A 30 -1.73 2.65 -16.22
N ILE A 31 -2.63 3.52 -15.80
CA ILE A 31 -4.01 3.55 -16.29
C ILE A 31 -4.07 4.46 -17.51
N PHE A 32 -4.60 3.95 -18.63
CA PHE A 32 -5.02 4.76 -19.74
C PHE A 32 -6.52 5.03 -19.67
N THR A 33 -6.91 6.27 -19.96
CA THR A 33 -8.31 6.69 -20.06
C THR A 33 -8.61 7.18 -21.47
N PRO A 34 -8.75 6.25 -22.45
CA PRO A 34 -8.97 6.62 -23.85
C PRO A 34 -10.32 7.31 -24.03
N SER A 35 -10.35 8.32 -24.87
CA SER A 35 -11.59 8.95 -25.34
C SER A 35 -12.13 8.26 -26.59
N SER A 36 -13.34 8.61 -27.01
CA SER A 36 -13.91 8.14 -28.27
C SER A 36 -13.09 8.54 -29.52
N LEU A 37 -12.17 9.47 -29.38
CA LEU A 37 -11.26 9.93 -30.45
C LEU A 37 -9.90 9.23 -30.41
N THR A 38 -9.65 8.39 -29.41
CA THR A 38 -8.39 7.67 -29.26
C THR A 38 -8.44 6.37 -30.07
N SER A 39 -7.57 6.23 -31.07
CA SER A 39 -7.47 4.99 -31.84
C SER A 39 -6.68 3.91 -31.10
N GLN A 40 -6.94 2.64 -31.44
CA GLN A 40 -6.19 1.51 -30.88
C GLN A 40 -4.70 1.60 -31.20
N ASP A 41 -4.33 1.99 -32.44
CA ASP A 41 -2.93 2.19 -32.82
C ASP A 41 -2.23 3.20 -31.91
N THR A 42 -2.94 4.26 -31.48
CA THR A 42 -2.37 5.26 -30.56
C THR A 42 -2.10 4.69 -29.18
N LEU A 43 -2.96 3.79 -28.68
CA LEU A 43 -2.75 3.10 -27.41
C LEU A 43 -1.58 2.11 -27.49
N GLU A 44 -1.45 1.40 -28.58
CA GLU A 44 -0.32 0.48 -28.83
C GLU A 44 1.01 1.25 -28.90
N GLU A 45 1.06 2.35 -29.66
CA GLU A 45 2.24 3.23 -29.70
C GLU A 45 2.62 3.76 -28.29
N MET A 46 1.62 4.12 -27.45
CA MET A 46 1.88 4.57 -26.08
C MET A 46 2.41 3.45 -25.21
N ARG A 47 1.88 2.23 -25.32
CA ARG A 47 2.39 1.06 -24.58
C ARG A 47 3.82 0.73 -24.96
N ASP A 48 4.13 0.75 -26.26
CA ASP A 48 5.49 0.49 -26.75
C ASP A 48 6.46 1.55 -26.24
N LEU A 49 6.07 2.82 -26.29
CA LEU A 49 6.88 3.94 -25.76
C LEU A 49 7.18 3.81 -24.26
N LEU A 50 6.21 3.34 -23.50
CA LEU A 50 6.28 3.23 -22.03
C LEU A 50 6.72 1.84 -21.56
N SER A 51 7.00 0.90 -22.47
CA SER A 51 7.34 -0.50 -22.13
C SER A 51 8.53 -0.63 -21.17
N GLY A 52 9.52 0.27 -21.29
CA GLY A 52 10.69 0.32 -20.42
C GLY A 52 10.40 0.68 -18.96
N LEU A 53 9.19 1.12 -18.63
CA LEU A 53 8.78 1.40 -17.24
C LEU A 53 8.43 0.12 -16.46
N HIS A 54 8.28 -1.02 -17.12
CA HIS A 54 7.83 -2.28 -16.51
C HIS A 54 6.52 -2.16 -15.69
N ALA A 55 5.66 -1.22 -16.09
CA ALA A 55 4.36 -0.97 -15.47
C ALA A 55 3.29 -1.93 -16.00
N ARG A 56 2.19 -2.09 -15.24
CA ARG A 56 1.01 -2.87 -15.64
C ARG A 56 0.01 -1.95 -16.32
N PHE A 57 -0.07 -1.98 -17.66
CA PHE A 57 -0.99 -1.13 -18.42
C PHE A 57 -2.41 -1.66 -18.38
N ILE A 58 -3.36 -0.82 -17.97
CA ILE A 58 -4.79 -1.10 -18.02
C ILE A 58 -5.54 0.06 -18.67
N GLU A 59 -6.72 -0.23 -19.22
CA GLU A 59 -7.62 0.75 -19.80
C GLU A 59 -8.93 0.77 -19.03
N ILE A 60 -9.37 1.96 -18.61
CA ILE A 60 -10.68 2.18 -17.99
C ILE A 60 -11.31 3.46 -18.50
N ASP A 61 -12.61 3.60 -18.39
CA ASP A 61 -13.33 4.85 -18.64
C ASP A 61 -12.86 5.96 -17.71
N ALA A 62 -12.76 7.19 -18.19
CA ALA A 62 -12.26 8.31 -17.40
C ALA A 62 -13.13 8.60 -16.17
N LYS A 63 -14.48 8.46 -16.27
CA LYS A 63 -15.38 8.67 -15.13
C LYS A 63 -15.21 7.56 -14.09
N GLU A 64 -15.00 6.33 -14.56
CA GLU A 64 -14.73 5.21 -13.66
C GLU A 64 -13.38 5.37 -12.96
N HIS A 65 -12.34 5.82 -13.67
CA HIS A 65 -11.07 6.21 -13.07
C HIS A 65 -11.27 7.22 -11.93
N ASP A 66 -12.03 8.30 -12.18
CA ASP A 66 -12.26 9.35 -11.20
C ASP A 66 -13.05 8.86 -9.98
N ARG A 67 -14.03 7.97 -10.18
CA ARG A 67 -14.76 7.32 -9.08
C ARG A 67 -13.85 6.43 -8.23
N VAL A 68 -13.07 5.57 -8.88
CA VAL A 68 -12.16 4.65 -8.18
C VAL A 68 -11.10 5.43 -7.41
N THR A 69 -10.44 6.40 -8.06
CA THR A 69 -9.40 7.21 -7.41
C THR A 69 -9.93 8.09 -6.28
N SER A 70 -11.17 8.58 -6.39
CA SER A 70 -11.82 9.31 -5.29
C SER A 70 -11.91 8.45 -4.03
N GLN A 71 -12.25 7.17 -4.15
CA GLN A 71 -12.43 6.25 -3.02
C GLN A 71 -11.10 5.76 -2.43
N ILE A 72 -10.14 5.36 -3.27
CA ILE A 72 -8.94 4.66 -2.80
C ILE A 72 -7.73 5.58 -2.57
N SER A 73 -7.79 6.82 -3.05
CA SER A 73 -6.69 7.79 -2.94
C SER A 73 -7.14 9.12 -2.34
N HIS A 74 -8.10 9.81 -2.96
CA HIS A 74 -8.43 11.18 -2.57
C HIS A 74 -9.10 11.24 -1.19
N PHE A 75 -10.09 10.40 -0.97
CA PHE A 75 -10.83 10.36 0.28
C PHE A 75 -9.96 9.94 1.48
N PRO A 76 -9.09 8.94 1.41
CA PRO A 76 -8.13 8.62 2.46
C PRO A 76 -7.25 9.81 2.90
N HIS A 77 -6.82 10.67 1.96
CA HIS A 77 -6.04 11.87 2.31
C HIS A 77 -6.87 12.90 3.07
N ILE A 78 -8.14 13.07 2.71
CA ILE A 78 -9.08 13.93 3.46
C ILE A 78 -9.24 13.41 4.89
N LEU A 79 -9.44 12.10 5.07
CA LEU A 79 -9.58 11.49 6.39
C LEU A 79 -8.32 11.65 7.24
N ALA A 80 -7.15 11.38 6.66
CA ALA A 80 -5.88 11.53 7.36
C ALA A 80 -5.65 12.97 7.84
N SER A 81 -5.89 13.95 6.97
CA SER A 81 -5.76 15.37 7.29
C SER A 81 -6.78 15.81 8.34
N SER A 82 -8.05 15.40 8.20
CA SER A 82 -9.10 15.72 9.17
C SER A 82 -8.81 15.14 10.55
N LEU A 83 -8.31 13.90 10.62
CA LEU A 83 -7.92 13.26 11.87
C LEU A 83 -6.75 14.00 12.54
N MET A 84 -5.76 14.45 11.76
CA MET A 84 -4.66 15.26 12.28
C MET A 84 -5.12 16.61 12.83
N GLU A 85 -5.98 17.33 12.11
CA GLU A 85 -6.53 18.60 12.57
C GLU A 85 -7.37 18.43 13.83
N GLN A 86 -8.26 17.44 13.87
CA GLN A 86 -9.05 17.12 15.04
C GLN A 86 -8.16 16.84 16.25
N THR A 87 -7.11 16.04 16.06
CA THR A 87 -6.17 15.69 17.13
C THR A 87 -5.36 16.91 17.58
N ALA A 88 -4.98 17.79 16.67
CA ALA A 88 -4.26 19.01 17.02
C ALA A 88 -5.09 19.95 17.91
N VAL A 89 -6.39 20.09 17.62
CA VAL A 89 -7.33 20.86 18.46
C VAL A 89 -7.51 20.17 19.82
N TYR A 90 -7.79 18.86 19.82
CA TYR A 90 -8.00 18.09 21.04
C TYR A 90 -6.78 18.14 21.99
N ALA A 91 -5.57 18.14 21.44
CA ALA A 91 -4.32 18.18 22.17
C ALA A 91 -4.02 19.55 22.83
N GLN A 92 -4.80 20.59 22.54
CA GLN A 92 -4.69 21.89 23.25
C GLN A 92 -5.14 21.78 24.72
N GLU A 93 -6.13 20.94 24.98
CA GLU A 93 -6.65 20.67 26.33
C GLU A 93 -6.15 19.35 26.91
N HIS A 94 -5.61 18.45 26.08
CA HIS A 94 -5.19 17.09 26.42
C HIS A 94 -3.75 16.81 25.95
N GLU A 95 -2.75 17.34 26.63
CA GLU A 95 -1.33 17.26 26.24
C GLU A 95 -0.86 15.82 25.96
N MET A 96 -1.39 14.84 26.67
CA MET A 96 -1.01 13.43 26.51
C MET A 96 -1.46 12.83 25.15
N ALA A 97 -2.42 13.45 24.45
CA ALA A 97 -2.88 12.97 23.14
C ALA A 97 -1.73 12.86 22.12
N ARG A 98 -0.80 13.81 22.14
CA ARG A 98 0.39 13.77 21.27
C ARG A 98 1.38 12.68 21.66
N ARG A 99 1.53 12.42 22.97
CA ARG A 99 2.47 11.41 23.49
C ARG A 99 1.98 10.00 23.28
N PHE A 100 0.66 9.80 23.30
CA PHE A 100 0.04 8.49 23.11
C PHE A 100 -0.23 8.13 21.66
N ALA A 101 0.12 8.99 20.70
CA ALA A 101 0.02 8.71 19.28
C ALA A 101 0.94 7.53 18.89
N ALA A 102 0.37 6.33 18.89
CA ALA A 102 1.06 5.07 18.62
C ALA A 102 1.04 4.71 17.13
N GLY A 103 1.54 3.50 16.77
CA GLY A 103 1.72 3.05 15.40
C GLY A 103 0.49 3.20 14.52
N GLY A 104 -0.68 2.72 14.97
CA GLY A 104 -1.93 2.83 14.20
C GLY A 104 -2.31 4.26 13.83
N PHE A 105 -2.19 5.20 14.76
CA PHE A 105 -2.43 6.62 14.49
C PHE A 105 -1.45 7.18 13.46
N ARG A 106 -0.15 6.90 13.62
CA ARG A 106 0.90 7.34 12.69
C ARG A 106 0.69 6.79 11.30
N ASP A 107 0.34 5.51 11.19
CA ASP A 107 0.10 4.87 9.89
C ASP A 107 -1.09 5.48 9.16
N MET A 108 -2.20 5.72 9.85
CA MET A 108 -3.39 6.35 9.28
C MET A 108 -3.15 7.80 8.86
N THR A 109 -2.34 8.54 9.60
CA THR A 109 -2.13 9.99 9.37
C THR A 109 -0.88 10.31 8.57
N ARG A 110 -0.04 9.32 8.23
CA ARG A 110 1.21 9.51 7.49
C ARG A 110 1.04 10.29 6.19
N ILE A 111 -0.05 10.05 5.47
CA ILE A 111 -0.33 10.72 4.19
C ILE A 111 -0.81 12.17 4.34
N ALA A 112 -1.11 12.63 5.55
CA ALA A 112 -1.45 14.04 5.81
C ALA A 112 -0.26 15.00 5.63
N GLU A 113 0.99 14.49 5.53
CA GLU A 113 2.20 15.28 5.24
C GLU A 113 2.32 15.68 3.76
N SER A 114 1.35 15.32 2.92
CA SER A 114 1.39 15.57 1.47
C SER A 114 1.30 17.07 1.14
N GLU A 115 1.83 17.46 -0.04
CA GLU A 115 1.90 18.86 -0.47
C GLU A 115 0.50 19.48 -0.69
N PRO A 116 0.16 20.59 0.00
CA PRO A 116 -1.20 21.11 0.01
C PRO A 116 -1.70 21.66 -1.34
N GLY A 117 -0.83 22.29 -2.14
CA GLY A 117 -1.21 22.87 -3.44
C GLY A 117 -1.62 21.80 -4.45
N MET A 118 -0.87 20.68 -4.47
CA MET A 118 -1.22 19.53 -5.28
C MET A 118 -2.58 18.96 -4.89
N TRP A 119 -2.82 18.75 -3.59
CA TRP A 119 -4.09 18.20 -3.09
C TRP A 119 -5.26 19.14 -3.31
N THR A 120 -5.06 20.46 -3.17
CA THR A 120 -6.07 21.43 -3.56
C THR A 120 -6.52 21.25 -5.02
N SER A 121 -5.56 21.10 -5.93
CA SER A 121 -5.85 20.90 -7.35
C SER A 121 -6.57 19.57 -7.61
N ILE A 122 -6.15 18.48 -6.98
CA ILE A 122 -6.77 17.15 -7.08
C ILE A 122 -8.23 17.20 -6.60
N LEU A 123 -8.50 17.78 -5.42
CA LEU A 123 -9.84 17.81 -4.85
C LEU A 123 -10.79 18.68 -5.69
N LEU A 124 -10.31 19.77 -6.28
CA LEU A 124 -11.11 20.61 -7.16
C LEU A 124 -11.39 19.94 -8.51
N SER A 125 -10.44 19.18 -9.06
CA SER A 125 -10.63 18.52 -10.35
C SER A 125 -11.60 17.33 -10.29
N ASN A 126 -11.70 16.63 -9.15
CA ASN A 126 -12.59 15.48 -8.95
C ASN A 126 -13.70 15.77 -7.90
N ARG A 127 -14.14 17.01 -7.83
CA ARG A 127 -15.00 17.53 -6.75
C ARG A 127 -16.28 16.75 -6.52
N GLU A 128 -17.01 16.41 -7.59
CA GLU A 128 -18.34 15.79 -7.48
C GLU A 128 -18.25 14.40 -6.84
N THR A 129 -17.38 13.54 -7.35
CA THR A 129 -17.21 12.19 -6.82
C THR A 129 -16.65 12.18 -5.40
N ILE A 130 -15.80 13.14 -5.06
CA ILE A 130 -15.26 13.27 -3.70
C ILE A 130 -16.36 13.67 -2.71
N LEU A 131 -17.22 14.60 -3.07
CA LEU A 131 -18.33 15.00 -2.20
C LEU A 131 -19.30 13.83 -1.94
N GLU A 132 -19.58 13.00 -2.94
CA GLU A 132 -20.35 11.76 -2.76
C GLU A 132 -19.67 10.83 -1.72
N ARG A 133 -18.35 10.62 -1.81
CA ARG A 133 -17.62 9.76 -0.85
C ARG A 133 -17.67 10.32 0.57
N ILE A 134 -17.61 11.64 0.73
CA ILE A 134 -17.73 12.29 2.04
C ILE A 134 -19.12 12.03 2.65
N GLU A 135 -20.20 12.17 1.87
CA GLU A 135 -21.54 11.92 2.38
C GLU A 135 -21.74 10.43 2.74
N ASP A 136 -21.34 9.50 1.87
CA ASP A 136 -21.40 8.07 2.15
C ASP A 136 -20.66 7.70 3.47
N PHE A 137 -19.54 8.37 3.74
CA PHE A 137 -18.77 8.08 4.94
C PHE A 137 -19.39 8.70 6.20
N LYS A 138 -19.99 9.88 6.09
CA LYS A 138 -20.76 10.51 7.19
C LYS A 138 -21.90 9.60 7.63
N GLU A 139 -22.64 9.04 6.68
CA GLU A 139 -23.72 8.09 6.97
C GLU A 139 -23.19 6.88 7.77
N ARG A 140 -22.04 6.31 7.38
CA ARG A 140 -21.43 5.20 8.13
C ARG A 140 -20.95 5.59 9.53
N LEU A 141 -20.44 6.80 9.71
CA LEU A 141 -20.10 7.31 11.04
C LEU A 141 -21.33 7.53 11.90
N ASP A 142 -22.43 8.00 11.32
CA ASP A 142 -23.70 8.17 12.03
C ASP A 142 -24.28 6.83 12.47
N GLU A 143 -24.23 5.80 11.60
CA GLU A 143 -24.68 4.43 11.93
C GLU A 143 -23.92 3.85 13.14
N VAL A 144 -22.58 3.90 13.09
CA VAL A 144 -21.77 3.38 14.21
C VAL A 144 -21.95 4.23 15.47
N GLY A 145 -22.08 5.55 15.32
CA GLY A 145 -22.37 6.46 16.44
C GLY A 145 -23.69 6.15 17.13
N GLN A 146 -24.73 5.83 16.36
CA GLN A 146 -26.03 5.39 16.89
C GLN A 146 -25.93 4.04 17.61
N ALA A 147 -25.19 3.08 17.06
CA ALA A 147 -24.97 1.79 17.71
C ALA A 147 -24.25 1.95 19.06
N ILE A 148 -23.22 2.78 19.10
CA ILE A 148 -22.49 3.11 20.35
C ILE A 148 -23.42 3.77 21.36
N SER A 149 -24.22 4.75 20.94
CA SER A 149 -25.16 5.47 21.81
C SER A 149 -26.22 4.56 22.44
N LYS A 150 -26.64 3.52 21.72
CA LYS A 150 -27.63 2.52 22.18
C LYS A 150 -26.99 1.39 22.97
N GLY A 151 -25.67 1.25 23.00
CA GLY A 151 -24.96 0.09 23.56
C GLY A 151 -25.25 -1.20 22.78
N ASP A 152 -25.49 -1.11 21.46
CA ASP A 152 -25.78 -2.26 20.61
C ASP A 152 -24.49 -3.01 20.28
N GLU A 153 -24.15 -3.97 21.14
CA GLU A 153 -22.93 -4.77 21.01
C GLU A 153 -22.87 -5.57 19.71
N GLU A 154 -24.01 -6.10 19.25
CA GLU A 154 -24.08 -6.89 18.02
C GLU A 154 -23.79 -6.02 16.80
N GLN A 155 -24.38 -4.84 16.70
CA GLN A 155 -24.16 -3.93 15.58
C GLN A 155 -22.73 -3.41 15.58
N ILE A 156 -22.15 -3.08 16.74
CA ILE A 156 -20.77 -2.66 16.87
C ILE A 156 -19.82 -3.79 16.44
N TRP A 157 -20.04 -5.02 16.90
CA TRP A 157 -19.24 -6.17 16.53
C TRP A 157 -19.29 -6.43 15.02
N ASN A 158 -20.49 -6.40 14.44
CA ASN A 158 -20.69 -6.58 13.01
C ASN A 158 -19.95 -5.53 12.17
N PHE A 159 -19.96 -4.28 12.59
CA PHE A 159 -19.23 -3.20 11.93
C PHE A 159 -17.72 -3.53 11.79
N PHE A 160 -17.08 -3.92 12.87
CA PHE A 160 -15.65 -4.27 12.84
C PHE A 160 -15.38 -5.60 12.13
N ASN A 161 -16.25 -6.59 12.30
CA ASN A 161 -16.07 -7.89 11.67
C ASN A 161 -16.16 -7.83 10.14
N GLN A 162 -17.15 -7.09 9.61
CA GLN A 162 -17.27 -6.88 8.17
C GLN A 162 -16.04 -6.16 7.60
N ALA A 163 -15.55 -5.12 8.28
CA ALA A 163 -14.34 -4.43 7.86
C ALA A 163 -13.12 -5.37 7.85
N ARG A 164 -12.97 -6.23 8.88
CA ARG A 164 -11.90 -7.24 8.95
C ARG A 164 -11.96 -8.22 7.80
N GLU A 165 -13.16 -8.78 7.52
CA GLU A 165 -13.34 -9.74 6.43
C GLU A 165 -13.03 -9.12 5.07
N GLN A 166 -13.53 -7.90 4.81
CA GLN A 166 -13.21 -7.17 3.58
C GLN A 166 -11.72 -6.88 3.44
N ARG A 167 -11.05 -6.48 4.54
CA ARG A 167 -9.62 -6.22 4.53
C ARG A 167 -8.80 -7.48 4.25
N GLN A 168 -9.21 -8.63 4.77
CA GLN A 168 -8.57 -9.92 4.52
C GLN A 168 -8.78 -10.41 3.08
N ALA A 169 -9.97 -10.16 2.52
CA ALA A 169 -10.28 -10.52 1.14
C ALA A 169 -9.63 -9.59 0.10
N MET A 170 -9.22 -8.40 0.51
CA MET A 170 -8.66 -7.41 -0.39
C MET A 170 -7.20 -7.73 -0.70
N GLU A 171 -6.90 -8.02 -1.97
CA GLU A 171 -5.53 -8.12 -2.47
C GLU A 171 -4.90 -6.73 -2.53
N ILE A 172 -4.22 -6.32 -1.45
CA ILE A 172 -3.49 -5.05 -1.44
C ILE A 172 -2.08 -5.32 -1.92
N HIS A 173 -1.77 -4.84 -3.11
CA HIS A 173 -0.43 -4.93 -3.67
C HIS A 173 0.55 -4.15 -2.79
N LYS A 174 1.52 -4.87 -2.21
CA LYS A 174 2.66 -4.24 -1.53
C LYS A 174 3.52 -3.54 -2.59
N ARG A 175 3.87 -2.26 -2.39
CA ARG A 175 4.80 -1.55 -3.27
C ARG A 175 6.11 -2.33 -3.38
N GLY A 176 6.56 -2.58 -4.61
CA GLY A 176 7.89 -3.12 -4.91
C GLY A 176 8.06 -4.62 -4.73
N GLY A 177 7.00 -5.37 -4.39
CA GLY A 177 7.05 -6.82 -4.42
C GLY A 177 6.40 -7.34 -5.71
N VAL A 178 7.14 -8.01 -6.56
CA VAL A 178 6.55 -9.06 -7.39
C VAL A 178 5.84 -9.96 -6.38
N ASP A 179 4.52 -10.23 -6.54
CA ASP A 179 3.89 -11.37 -5.86
C ASP A 179 4.61 -12.62 -6.36
N SER A 180 5.73 -12.91 -5.72
CA SER A 180 6.41 -14.16 -5.91
C SER A 180 5.57 -15.17 -5.14
N SER A 181 5.02 -16.14 -5.86
CA SER A 181 4.36 -17.30 -5.24
C SER A 181 5.36 -18.16 -4.44
N TYR A 182 6.64 -17.80 -4.47
CA TYR A 182 7.76 -18.58 -3.94
C TYR A 182 8.38 -17.85 -2.75
N ASN A 183 7.72 -17.96 -1.58
CA ASN A 183 8.16 -17.31 -0.35
C ASN A 183 8.70 -18.31 0.66
N LEU A 184 9.86 -17.98 1.22
CA LEU A 184 10.51 -18.68 2.32
C LEU A 184 10.45 -17.79 3.56
N TYR A 185 10.06 -18.35 4.68
CA TYR A 185 10.04 -17.68 5.98
C TYR A 185 11.07 -18.36 6.86
N VAL A 186 11.99 -17.57 7.39
CA VAL A 186 13.07 -18.04 8.26
C VAL A 186 12.92 -17.37 9.62
N ASP A 187 12.80 -18.17 10.66
CA ASP A 187 12.82 -17.66 12.04
C ASP A 187 14.28 -17.43 12.43
N VAL A 188 14.64 -16.17 12.65
CA VAL A 188 16.03 -15.76 12.89
C VAL A 188 16.18 -15.13 14.27
N PRO A 189 17.24 -15.49 15.03
CA PRO A 189 17.54 -14.82 16.29
C PRO A 189 17.99 -13.36 16.08
N ASP A 190 17.84 -12.53 17.09
CA ASP A 190 18.37 -11.16 17.10
C ASP A 190 19.88 -11.18 17.40
N GLU A 191 20.67 -11.58 16.40
CA GLU A 191 22.12 -11.66 16.45
C GLU A 191 22.76 -10.75 15.40
N GLU A 192 23.97 -10.27 15.69
CA GLU A 192 24.77 -9.53 14.71
C GLU A 192 25.03 -10.40 13.47
N ASP A 193 24.94 -9.80 12.29
CA ASP A 193 25.24 -10.41 10.98
C ASP A 193 24.34 -11.59 10.57
N VAL A 194 23.25 -11.91 11.28
CA VAL A 194 22.37 -13.05 10.95
C VAL A 194 21.83 -12.98 9.52
N ILE A 195 21.39 -11.78 9.09
CA ILE A 195 20.89 -11.54 7.74
C ILE A 195 22.00 -11.72 6.72
N LEU A 196 23.18 -11.20 7.00
CA LEU A 196 24.33 -11.30 6.11
C LEU A 196 24.72 -12.77 5.90
N ARG A 197 24.75 -13.57 6.97
CA ARG A 197 25.03 -15.03 6.89
C ARG A 197 24.03 -15.76 5.99
N ILE A 198 22.73 -15.47 6.13
CA ILE A 198 21.69 -16.07 5.28
C ILE A 198 21.88 -15.64 3.81
N LEU A 199 22.11 -14.36 3.55
CA LEU A 199 22.31 -13.87 2.18
C LEU A 199 23.58 -14.44 1.52
N GLU A 200 24.63 -14.71 2.29
CA GLU A 200 25.82 -15.38 1.78
C GLU A 200 25.55 -16.82 1.37
N LEU A 201 24.74 -17.55 2.12
CA LEU A 201 24.30 -18.91 1.75
C LEU A 201 23.48 -18.91 0.47
N LEU A 202 22.68 -17.85 0.23
CA LEU A 202 21.78 -17.73 -0.91
C LEU A 202 22.44 -17.14 -2.17
N ARG A 203 23.76 -17.00 -2.20
CA ARG A 203 24.47 -16.56 -3.42
C ARG A 203 24.15 -17.44 -4.62
N GLY A 204 23.74 -16.82 -5.72
CA GLY A 204 23.42 -17.50 -6.97
C GLY A 204 21.97 -18.02 -7.05
N THR A 205 21.11 -17.65 -6.11
CA THR A 205 19.65 -17.77 -6.24
C THR A 205 19.04 -16.47 -6.74
N SER A 206 17.87 -16.54 -7.37
CA SER A 206 17.16 -15.36 -7.91
C SER A 206 16.30 -14.68 -6.85
N LEU A 207 16.92 -13.93 -5.95
CA LEU A 207 16.22 -13.14 -4.93
C LEU A 207 15.40 -12.02 -5.60
N VAL A 208 14.14 -11.89 -5.20
CA VAL A 208 13.21 -10.84 -5.66
C VAL A 208 12.98 -9.81 -4.57
N ASN A 209 12.77 -10.28 -3.33
CA ASN A 209 12.48 -9.41 -2.20
C ASN A 209 12.94 -10.03 -0.90
N ILE A 210 13.26 -9.18 0.07
CA ILE A 210 13.58 -9.56 1.45
C ILE A 210 12.81 -8.63 2.36
N HIS A 211 12.08 -9.20 3.31
CA HIS A 211 11.30 -8.45 4.28
C HIS A 211 11.50 -9.00 5.68
N ILE A 212 11.67 -8.12 6.66
CA ILE A 212 11.78 -8.50 8.08
C ILE A 212 10.49 -8.08 8.75
N ASN A 213 9.78 -9.04 9.34
CA ASN A 213 8.60 -8.79 10.15
C ASN A 213 9.02 -8.75 11.63
N GLU A 214 8.98 -7.56 12.22
CA GLU A 214 9.22 -7.33 13.65
C GLU A 214 7.90 -7.30 14.44
N GLU A 215 6.98 -8.23 14.20
CA GLU A 215 5.64 -8.16 14.81
C GLU A 215 5.61 -8.46 16.32
N ASN A 216 6.68 -8.97 16.93
CA ASN A 216 6.73 -9.24 18.37
C ASN A 216 7.99 -8.67 19.02
N ARG A 217 7.83 -7.56 19.73
CA ARG A 217 8.91 -6.96 20.55
C ARG A 217 9.22 -7.72 21.86
N GLU A 218 8.51 -8.80 22.14
CA GLU A 218 8.69 -9.60 23.36
C GLU A 218 9.53 -10.86 23.14
N ASP A 219 9.64 -11.34 21.91
CA ASP A 219 10.47 -12.48 21.56
C ASP A 219 11.76 -12.04 20.84
N ILE A 220 12.88 -12.62 21.24
CA ILE A 220 14.24 -12.37 20.71
C ILE A 220 14.43 -12.91 19.28
N HIS A 221 13.34 -13.09 18.52
CA HIS A 221 13.32 -13.68 17.19
C HIS A 221 12.58 -12.79 16.20
N GLY A 222 13.11 -12.68 14.99
CA GLY A 222 12.48 -12.01 13.85
C GLY A 222 12.13 -13.00 12.75
N ILE A 223 11.08 -12.76 11.98
CA ILE A 223 10.74 -13.56 10.81
C ILE A 223 11.28 -12.85 9.56
N LEU A 224 12.29 -13.47 8.93
CA LEU A 224 12.83 -13.05 7.65
C LEU A 224 12.06 -13.71 6.52
N GLN A 225 11.31 -12.94 5.76
CA GLN A 225 10.65 -13.40 4.53
C GLN A 225 11.56 -13.14 3.34
N ILE A 226 11.83 -14.19 2.55
CA ILE A 226 12.64 -14.13 1.33
C ILE A 226 11.79 -14.61 0.16
N SER A 227 11.73 -13.82 -0.91
CA SER A 227 10.95 -14.16 -2.11
C SER A 227 11.85 -14.46 -3.29
N PHE A 228 11.51 -15.48 -4.08
CA PHE A 228 12.29 -15.98 -5.23
C PHE A 228 11.49 -15.88 -6.53
N LYS A 229 12.18 -15.91 -7.68
CA LYS A 229 11.55 -15.87 -9.01
C LYS A 229 10.85 -17.17 -9.40
N ASN A 230 11.28 -18.30 -8.86
CA ASN A 230 10.84 -19.64 -9.26
C ASN A 230 10.95 -20.65 -8.11
N ALA A 231 10.25 -21.77 -8.25
CA ALA A 231 10.23 -22.86 -7.26
C ALA A 231 11.62 -23.49 -7.04
N GLN A 232 12.43 -23.60 -8.07
CA GLN A 232 13.74 -24.24 -7.98
C GLN A 232 14.70 -23.46 -7.05
N ASP A 233 14.68 -22.13 -7.14
CA ASP A 233 15.48 -21.27 -6.26
C ASP A 233 14.95 -21.26 -4.83
N LEU A 234 13.62 -21.36 -4.64
CA LEU A 234 12.99 -21.53 -3.34
C LEU A 234 13.45 -22.84 -2.65
N GLU A 235 13.32 -23.98 -3.34
CA GLU A 235 13.72 -25.30 -2.82
C GLU A 235 15.23 -25.35 -2.50
N ARG A 236 16.03 -24.76 -3.39
CA ARG A 236 17.47 -24.64 -3.17
C ARG A 236 17.80 -23.79 -1.94
N ALA A 237 17.09 -22.69 -1.74
CA ALA A 237 17.29 -21.80 -0.60
C ALA A 237 16.90 -22.48 0.72
N GLU A 238 15.76 -23.19 0.75
CA GLU A 238 15.34 -23.99 1.90
C GLU A 238 16.43 -24.99 2.30
N HIS A 239 16.92 -25.75 1.35
CA HIS A 239 17.98 -26.77 1.57
C HIS A 239 19.27 -26.11 2.10
N LEU A 240 19.72 -25.00 1.47
CA LEU A 240 20.94 -24.32 1.89
C LEU A 240 20.86 -23.78 3.32
N ILE A 241 19.71 -23.18 3.71
CA ILE A 241 19.54 -22.65 5.06
C ILE A 241 19.44 -23.80 6.07
N THR A 242 18.63 -24.82 5.80
CA THR A 242 18.40 -25.95 6.71
C THR A 242 19.68 -26.77 6.95
N GLU A 243 20.53 -26.92 5.94
CA GLU A 243 21.81 -27.70 6.10
C GLU A 243 22.92 -26.89 6.80
N ASN A 244 22.89 -25.56 6.73
CA ASN A 244 23.98 -24.74 7.23
C ASN A 244 23.65 -23.92 8.48
N THR A 245 22.40 -24.00 8.97
CA THR A 245 21.92 -23.27 10.15
C THR A 245 20.93 -24.13 10.94
N ASP A 246 20.73 -23.77 12.22
CA ASP A 246 19.68 -24.35 13.07
C ASP A 246 18.35 -23.56 13.00
N TYR A 247 18.19 -22.68 11.99
CA TYR A 247 17.02 -21.82 11.85
C TYR A 247 15.80 -22.60 11.36
N THR A 248 14.63 -22.26 11.91
CA THR A 248 13.37 -22.83 11.43
C THR A 248 12.96 -22.18 10.11
N VAL A 249 12.72 -23.02 9.10
CA VAL A 249 12.34 -22.58 7.75
C VAL A 249 10.94 -23.07 7.41
N VAL A 250 10.09 -22.19 6.88
CA VAL A 250 8.72 -22.51 6.47
C VAL A 250 8.44 -21.96 5.07
N ILE A 251 7.94 -22.81 4.17
CA ILE A 251 7.43 -22.41 2.85
C ILE A 251 5.91 -22.18 2.97
N LYS A 252 5.43 -21.05 2.43
CA LYS A 252 4.00 -20.73 2.32
C LYS A 252 3.62 -20.34 0.91
#